data_071f254ac08765d7e3a5ddd3d103b870
#
_entry.id   071f254ac08765d7e3a5ddd3d103b870
#
_cell.length_a   1.000
_cell.length_b   1.000
_cell.length_c   1.000
_cell.angle_alpha   90.00
_cell.angle_beta   90.00
_cell.angle_gamma   90.00
#
_symmetry.space_group_name_H-M   'P 1'
#
loop_
_entity.id
_entity.type
_entity.pdbx_description
1 polymer ?
#
loop_
_entity_poly.entity_id
_entity_poly.type
_entity_poly.pdbx_seq_one_letter_code
_entity_poly.pdbx_strand_id
1 'polypeptide(L)'
;MEPQPAKRLLNECDTPTRTHYLILGMSWAGWLFDFYDLMLFSFLVIPIKRSLGLSDSSLSLLVGTTLAATALGGIVFGWLADRFGRKTVLSWTILVYSLGALLCGFAQGAAWLAVCRIITGLGVGGEWATGQTLVGETFPARMRGRFAAVMQTGAPLGIAVASVIGGFVEPALANAFGPEWGWRGCFFISVAPALLVVLIRRHMPESDVWLERKRLATPQETSQVKFLLTTPDLRRLFLVGLVLATTDMSAYWFTYSWMPRYLYEHLGSSMGRAGIWMLVTQTGGALGYLSFGVVADWKGRRVAYTIYSVVWAIGLFAVTWFWGALAVYPALTVLFMFLVGLGTGNYSGYGPIFSEIFPTRVRNTAMGAAFNLARGVQFFTPLVITLVATRYGLGGGISLAGFFALITGAWVWTLPETRGRKIGVEGR
;
A
#
# COMPACT_ATOMS: atom_id res chain seq x y z
N MET A 1 -22.63 36.48 -28.90
CA MET A 1 -21.72 35.37 -28.53
C MET A 1 -22.60 34.29 -27.95
N GLU A 2 -22.88 33.23 -28.67
CA GLU A 2 -23.57 32.08 -28.11
C GLU A 2 -22.69 31.48 -26.99
N PRO A 3 -23.26 31.13 -25.83
CA PRO A 3 -22.51 30.49 -24.80
C PRO A 3 -21.99 29.15 -25.33
N GLN A 4 -20.67 28.98 -25.38
CA GLN A 4 -20.08 27.68 -25.70
C GLN A 4 -20.69 26.64 -24.76
N PRO A 5 -21.15 25.48 -25.27
CA PRO A 5 -21.71 24.43 -24.43
C PRO A 5 -20.71 24.07 -23.33
N ALA A 6 -21.17 24.09 -22.09
CA ALA A 6 -20.32 23.76 -20.94
C ALA A 6 -19.63 22.41 -21.18
N LYS A 7 -18.31 22.39 -21.15
CA LYS A 7 -17.53 21.17 -21.38
C LYS A 7 -17.95 20.12 -20.36
N ARG A 8 -18.53 19.02 -20.82
CA ARG A 8 -18.97 17.92 -19.96
C ARG A 8 -17.76 17.38 -19.20
N LEU A 9 -17.86 17.30 -17.87
CA LEU A 9 -16.78 16.79 -17.02
C LEU A 9 -16.58 15.29 -17.24
N LEU A 10 -15.36 14.78 -17.00
CA LEU A 10 -15.08 13.35 -17.18
C LEU A 10 -15.98 12.48 -16.28
N ASN A 11 -16.24 12.90 -15.05
CA ASN A 11 -17.09 12.15 -14.12
C ASN A 11 -18.60 12.14 -14.47
N GLU A 12 -19.02 12.94 -15.45
CA GLU A 12 -20.39 13.01 -15.97
C GLU A 12 -20.59 12.09 -17.19
N CYS A 13 -19.54 11.45 -17.69
CA CYS A 13 -19.64 10.51 -18.79
C CYS A 13 -20.42 9.26 -18.36
N ASP A 14 -21.28 8.73 -19.23
CA ASP A 14 -22.07 7.52 -18.93
C ASP A 14 -21.20 6.25 -18.95
N THR A 15 -20.14 6.25 -19.75
CA THR A 15 -19.19 5.16 -19.91
C THR A 15 -17.75 5.67 -19.85
N PRO A 16 -16.79 4.86 -19.37
CA PRO A 16 -15.39 5.23 -19.36
C PRO A 16 -14.85 5.45 -20.79
N THR A 17 -14.15 6.54 -20.98
CA THR A 17 -13.46 6.90 -22.22
C THR A 17 -12.00 6.47 -22.19
N ARG A 18 -11.29 6.59 -23.31
CA ARG A 18 -9.84 6.34 -23.40
C ARG A 18 -9.04 7.14 -22.38
N THR A 19 -9.48 8.35 -22.07
CA THR A 19 -8.85 9.22 -21.05
C THR A 19 -8.95 8.62 -19.65
N HIS A 20 -10.10 8.03 -19.30
CA HIS A 20 -10.28 7.35 -18.01
C HIS A 20 -9.31 6.18 -17.85
N TYR A 21 -9.19 5.32 -18.87
CA TYR A 21 -8.26 4.20 -18.84
C TYR A 21 -6.79 4.65 -18.81
N LEU A 22 -6.46 5.77 -19.43
CA LEU A 22 -5.14 6.37 -19.36
C LEU A 22 -4.82 6.83 -17.93
N ILE A 23 -5.75 7.56 -17.28
CA ILE A 23 -5.62 8.01 -15.89
C ILE A 23 -5.48 6.80 -14.96
N LEU A 24 -6.35 5.80 -15.12
CA LEU A 24 -6.31 4.58 -14.32
C LEU A 24 -4.96 3.86 -14.48
N GLY A 25 -4.52 3.64 -15.73
CA GLY A 25 -3.28 2.92 -16.01
C GLY A 25 -2.04 3.62 -15.44
N MET A 26 -1.98 4.95 -15.53
CA MET A 26 -0.87 5.72 -14.97
C MET A 26 -0.88 5.74 -13.43
N SER A 27 -2.06 5.92 -12.81
CA SER A 27 -2.20 5.87 -11.36
C SER A 27 -1.94 4.45 -10.81
N TRP A 28 -2.39 3.42 -11.53
CA TRP A 28 -2.13 2.03 -11.21
C TRP A 28 -0.65 1.68 -11.30
N ALA A 29 0.04 2.15 -12.37
CA ALA A 29 1.47 1.93 -12.54
C ALA A 29 2.29 2.62 -11.44
N GLY A 30 1.93 3.84 -11.05
CA GLY A 30 2.54 4.53 -9.92
C GLY A 30 2.41 3.70 -8.64
N TRP A 31 1.19 3.27 -8.30
CA TRP A 31 0.90 2.44 -7.13
C TRP A 31 1.64 1.09 -7.16
N LEU A 32 1.79 0.47 -8.33
CA LEU A 32 2.60 -0.73 -8.52
C LEU A 32 4.06 -0.45 -8.14
N PHE A 33 4.64 0.63 -8.65
CA PHE A 33 6.03 0.98 -8.39
C PHE A 33 6.29 1.38 -6.95
N ASP A 34 5.32 1.97 -6.24
CA ASP A 34 5.40 2.24 -4.81
C ASP A 34 5.62 0.96 -4.00
N PHE A 35 4.75 -0.04 -4.23
CA PHE A 35 4.87 -1.33 -3.54
C PHE A 35 6.09 -2.12 -3.98
N TYR A 36 6.47 -2.00 -5.24
CA TYR A 36 7.72 -2.55 -5.73
C TYR A 36 8.92 -2.02 -4.92
N ASP A 37 9.07 -0.70 -4.79
CA ASP A 37 10.22 -0.12 -4.08
C ASP A 37 10.22 -0.45 -2.59
N LEU A 38 9.06 -0.34 -1.93
CA LEU A 38 8.93 -0.69 -0.51
C LEU A 38 9.31 -2.15 -0.22
N MET A 39 8.86 -3.06 -1.08
CA MET A 39 9.08 -4.50 -0.89
C MET A 39 10.44 -4.95 -1.40
N LEU A 40 10.99 -4.30 -2.42
CA LEU A 40 12.35 -4.59 -2.90
C LEU A 40 13.36 -4.50 -1.75
N PHE A 41 13.26 -3.46 -0.90
CA PHE A 41 14.14 -3.31 0.26
C PHE A 41 14.10 -4.54 1.18
N SER A 42 12.92 -5.15 1.37
CA SER A 42 12.78 -6.35 2.20
C SER A 42 13.54 -7.57 1.63
N PHE A 43 13.66 -7.67 0.31
CA PHE A 43 14.51 -8.68 -0.33
C PHE A 43 15.99 -8.36 -0.20
N LEU A 44 16.35 -7.08 -0.23
CA LEU A 44 17.73 -6.62 -0.20
C LEU A 44 18.32 -6.52 1.21
N VAL A 45 17.52 -6.73 2.26
CA VAL A 45 17.95 -6.66 3.68
C VAL A 45 19.20 -7.51 3.94
N ILE A 46 19.25 -8.76 3.43
CA ILE A 46 20.37 -9.68 3.66
C ILE A 46 21.63 -9.23 2.90
N PRO A 47 21.59 -8.98 1.58
CA PRO A 47 22.74 -8.46 0.86
C PRO A 47 23.28 -7.15 1.46
N ILE A 48 22.40 -6.20 1.80
CA ILE A 48 22.77 -4.92 2.42
C ILE A 48 23.44 -5.14 3.78
N LYS A 49 22.84 -6.02 4.63
CA LYS A 49 23.40 -6.36 5.95
C LYS A 49 24.84 -6.84 5.83
N ARG A 50 25.09 -7.76 4.88
CA ARG A 50 26.43 -8.36 4.67
C ARG A 50 27.41 -7.34 4.09
N SER A 51 26.98 -6.55 3.11
CA SER A 51 27.84 -5.58 2.42
C SER A 51 28.24 -4.41 3.31
N LEU A 52 27.32 -3.89 4.13
CA LEU A 52 27.54 -2.71 4.96
C LEU A 52 27.76 -3.02 6.45
N GLY A 53 27.81 -4.30 6.86
CA GLY A 53 28.04 -4.71 8.24
C GLY A 53 26.96 -4.24 9.22
N LEU A 54 25.68 -4.17 8.79
CA LEU A 54 24.61 -3.61 9.60
C LEU A 54 24.05 -4.61 10.61
N SER A 55 23.62 -4.11 11.78
CA SER A 55 22.86 -4.89 12.75
C SER A 55 21.40 -5.05 12.34
N ASP A 56 20.71 -6.06 12.90
CA ASP A 56 19.26 -6.24 12.67
C ASP A 56 18.44 -5.07 13.21
N SER A 57 18.90 -4.44 14.30
CA SER A 57 18.28 -3.23 14.83
C SER A 57 18.39 -2.05 13.87
N SER A 58 19.55 -1.86 13.23
CA SER A 58 19.74 -0.82 12.20
C SER A 58 18.84 -1.04 11.00
N LEU A 59 18.71 -2.29 10.54
CA LEU A 59 17.83 -2.64 9.43
C LEU A 59 16.35 -2.40 9.78
N SER A 60 15.94 -2.80 11.00
CA SER A 60 14.58 -2.55 11.48
C SER A 60 14.26 -1.07 11.54
N LEU A 61 15.22 -0.25 11.99
CA LEU A 61 15.08 1.20 12.02
C LEU A 61 14.96 1.78 10.60
N LEU A 62 15.73 1.28 9.64
CA LEU A 62 15.65 1.71 8.23
C LEU A 62 14.28 1.40 7.62
N VAL A 63 13.74 0.21 7.85
CA VAL A 63 12.38 -0.15 7.41
C VAL A 63 11.34 0.71 8.10
N GLY A 64 11.42 0.85 9.41
CA GLY A 64 10.48 1.64 10.21
C GLY A 64 10.48 3.11 9.82
N THR A 65 11.66 3.73 9.67
CA THR A 65 11.74 5.15 9.27
C THR A 65 11.16 5.38 7.88
N THR A 66 11.30 4.43 6.96
CA THR A 66 10.65 4.50 5.65
C THR A 66 9.13 4.56 5.80
N LEU A 67 8.54 3.68 6.63
CA LEU A 67 7.10 3.63 6.88
C LEU A 67 6.59 4.91 7.57
N ALA A 68 7.34 5.43 8.55
CA ALA A 68 7.02 6.72 9.17
C ALA A 68 7.05 7.87 8.15
N ALA A 69 8.08 7.89 7.29
CA ALA A 69 8.20 8.88 6.23
C ALA A 69 7.05 8.80 5.22
N THR A 70 6.51 7.59 4.93
CA THR A 70 5.33 7.48 4.05
C THR A 70 4.09 8.12 4.67
N ALA A 71 3.91 8.03 5.99
CA ALA A 71 2.80 8.70 6.66
C ALA A 71 2.90 10.23 6.56
N LEU A 72 4.09 10.78 6.79
CA LEU A 72 4.35 12.22 6.63
C LEU A 72 4.18 12.66 5.17
N GLY A 73 4.71 11.88 4.24
CA GLY A 73 4.58 12.11 2.79
C GLY A 73 3.12 12.19 2.36
N GLY A 74 2.28 11.27 2.86
CA GLY A 74 0.84 11.28 2.57
C GLY A 74 0.14 12.58 3.02
N ILE A 75 0.52 13.14 4.16
CA ILE A 75 -0.02 14.41 4.65
C ILE A 75 0.50 15.58 3.81
N VAL A 76 1.81 15.65 3.60
CA VAL A 76 2.47 16.77 2.88
C VAL A 76 2.04 16.81 1.43
N PHE A 77 2.16 15.69 0.71
CA PHE A 77 1.81 15.65 -0.71
C PHE A 77 0.30 15.67 -0.95
N GLY A 78 -0.51 15.18 0.00
CA GLY A 78 -1.96 15.36 -0.03
C GLY A 78 -2.34 16.85 0.00
N TRP A 79 -1.75 17.63 0.90
CA TRP A 79 -1.92 19.07 0.96
C TRP A 79 -1.41 19.78 -0.31
N LEU A 80 -0.24 19.38 -0.81
CA LEU A 80 0.30 19.91 -2.06
C LEU A 80 -0.61 19.59 -3.25
N ALA A 81 -1.22 18.40 -3.30
CA ALA A 81 -2.14 18.02 -4.38
C ALA A 81 -3.41 18.85 -4.41
N ASP A 82 -3.91 19.26 -3.25
CA ASP A 82 -5.04 20.19 -3.17
C ASP A 82 -4.68 21.57 -3.72
N ARG A 83 -3.44 22.03 -3.52
CA ARG A 83 -2.96 23.36 -3.93
C ARG A 83 -2.47 23.43 -5.37
N PHE A 84 -1.72 22.44 -5.84
CA PHE A 84 -1.00 22.45 -7.13
C PHE A 84 -1.59 21.53 -8.18
N GLY A 85 -2.56 20.71 -7.83
CA GLY A 85 -3.23 19.76 -8.73
C GLY A 85 -2.73 18.34 -8.59
N ARG A 86 -3.61 17.39 -8.95
CA ARG A 86 -3.38 15.95 -8.76
C ARG A 86 -2.26 15.43 -9.67
N LYS A 87 -2.34 15.74 -10.97
CA LYS A 87 -1.33 15.36 -11.97
C LYS A 87 0.06 15.87 -11.62
N THR A 88 0.15 17.14 -11.21
CA THR A 88 1.42 17.78 -10.89
C THR A 88 2.09 17.10 -9.71
N VAL A 89 1.33 16.89 -8.63
CA VAL A 89 1.86 16.30 -7.41
C VAL A 89 2.15 14.81 -7.58
N LEU A 90 1.32 14.07 -8.31
CA LEU A 90 1.62 12.69 -8.70
C LEU A 90 2.97 12.57 -9.42
N SER A 91 3.29 13.53 -10.30
CA SER A 91 4.60 13.56 -10.96
C SER A 91 5.74 13.83 -9.97
N TRP A 92 5.53 14.70 -8.99
CA TRP A 92 6.54 15.01 -7.97
C TRP A 92 6.79 13.83 -7.04
N THR A 93 5.74 13.15 -6.61
CA THR A 93 5.86 11.97 -5.71
C THR A 93 6.70 10.89 -6.37
N ILE A 94 6.42 10.57 -7.65
CA ILE A 94 7.17 9.57 -8.41
C ILE A 94 8.64 9.98 -8.56
N LEU A 95 8.92 11.24 -8.87
CA LEU A 95 10.31 11.72 -8.98
C LEU A 95 11.05 11.64 -7.64
N VAL A 96 10.40 12.01 -6.54
CA VAL A 96 11.00 12.01 -5.20
C VAL A 96 11.37 10.58 -4.77
N TYR A 97 10.45 9.62 -4.88
CA TYR A 97 10.79 8.27 -4.48
C TYR A 97 11.79 7.59 -5.43
N SER A 98 11.70 7.83 -6.74
CA SER A 98 12.67 7.29 -7.70
C SER A 98 14.08 7.83 -7.46
N LEU A 99 14.21 9.13 -7.12
CA LEU A 99 15.49 9.73 -6.73
C LEU A 99 16.00 9.12 -5.43
N GLY A 100 15.14 8.97 -4.41
CA GLY A 100 15.50 8.33 -3.16
C GLY A 100 16.01 6.90 -3.35
N ALA A 101 15.31 6.10 -4.18
CA ALA A 101 15.73 4.75 -4.54
C ALA A 101 17.09 4.74 -5.27
N LEU A 102 17.27 5.58 -6.28
CA LEU A 102 18.54 5.72 -6.99
C LEU A 102 19.70 6.00 -6.03
N LEU A 103 19.51 6.96 -5.12
CA LEU A 103 20.52 7.35 -4.13
C LEU A 103 20.83 6.22 -3.12
N CYS A 104 19.91 5.31 -2.86
CA CYS A 104 20.19 4.11 -2.06
C CYS A 104 21.29 3.25 -2.69
N GLY A 105 21.36 3.17 -4.03
CA GLY A 105 22.40 2.41 -4.74
C GLY A 105 23.83 2.92 -4.51
N PHE A 106 24.00 4.19 -4.10
CA PHE A 106 25.29 4.78 -3.77
C PHE A 106 25.61 4.74 -2.27
N ALA A 107 24.79 4.10 -1.45
CA ALA A 107 24.96 4.11 0.00
C ALA A 107 26.27 3.43 0.44
N GLN A 108 26.95 4.06 1.39
CA GLN A 108 28.18 3.58 2.00
C GLN A 108 27.99 3.19 3.48
N GLY A 109 26.78 3.38 4.03
CA GLY A 109 26.47 3.07 5.43
C GLY A 109 25.01 3.34 5.79
N ALA A 110 24.66 3.01 7.06
CA ALA A 110 23.29 3.10 7.56
C ALA A 110 22.71 4.52 7.51
N ALA A 111 23.50 5.54 7.85
CA ALA A 111 23.03 6.93 7.86
C ALA A 111 22.62 7.41 6.46
N TRP A 112 23.44 7.09 5.45
CA TRP A 112 23.09 7.41 4.06
C TRP A 112 21.82 6.71 3.63
N LEU A 113 21.73 5.39 3.88
CA LEU A 113 20.51 4.64 3.58
C LEU A 113 19.29 5.23 4.29
N ALA A 114 19.40 5.63 5.56
CA ALA A 114 18.30 6.22 6.32
C ALA A 114 17.77 7.50 5.63
N VAL A 115 18.66 8.41 5.24
CA VAL A 115 18.27 9.64 4.53
C VAL A 115 17.58 9.30 3.21
N CYS A 116 18.16 8.40 2.42
CA CYS A 116 17.57 8.00 1.13
C CYS A 116 16.23 7.30 1.31
N ARG A 117 16.08 6.43 2.31
CA ARG A 117 14.83 5.74 2.62
C ARG A 117 13.75 6.70 3.16
N ILE A 118 14.12 7.76 3.87
CA ILE A 118 13.19 8.84 4.25
C ILE A 118 12.69 9.57 3.00
N ILE A 119 13.60 9.96 2.09
CA ILE A 119 13.23 10.61 0.83
C ILE A 119 12.28 9.71 0.02
N THR A 120 12.63 8.43 -0.15
CA THR A 120 11.79 7.45 -0.82
C THR A 120 10.41 7.36 -0.16
N GLY A 121 10.37 7.19 1.16
CA GLY A 121 9.13 7.09 1.92
C GLY A 121 8.23 8.31 1.77
N LEU A 122 8.79 9.52 1.82
CA LEU A 122 8.02 10.75 1.59
C LEU A 122 7.33 10.73 0.21
N GLY A 123 8.05 10.35 -0.86
CA GLY A 123 7.48 10.25 -2.20
C GLY A 123 6.35 9.23 -2.27
N VAL A 124 6.61 8.00 -1.82
CA VAL A 124 5.63 6.89 -1.80
C VAL A 124 4.35 7.26 -1.04
N GLY A 125 4.47 7.97 0.10
CA GLY A 125 3.31 8.33 0.91
C GLY A 125 2.29 9.21 0.19
N GLY A 126 2.74 10.12 -0.68
CA GLY A 126 1.87 11.04 -1.40
C GLY A 126 1.16 10.42 -2.61
N GLU A 127 1.69 9.33 -3.13
CA GLU A 127 1.24 8.73 -4.39
C GLU A 127 -0.17 8.13 -4.29
N TRP A 128 -0.41 7.27 -3.30
CA TRP A 128 -1.70 6.60 -3.12
C TRP A 128 -2.87 7.58 -3.00
N ALA A 129 -2.73 8.58 -2.12
CA ALA A 129 -3.79 9.56 -1.90
C ALA A 129 -4.11 10.34 -3.18
N THR A 130 -3.06 10.75 -3.91
CA THR A 130 -3.19 11.54 -5.14
C THR A 130 -3.80 10.72 -6.28
N GLY A 131 -3.32 9.49 -6.48
CA GLY A 131 -3.82 8.58 -7.53
C GLY A 131 -5.27 8.15 -7.28
N GLN A 132 -5.61 7.75 -6.03
CA GLN A 132 -6.98 7.37 -5.66
C GLN A 132 -7.94 8.56 -5.80
N THR A 133 -7.53 9.76 -5.39
CA THR A 133 -8.35 10.96 -5.55
C THR A 133 -8.59 11.26 -7.03
N LEU A 134 -7.56 11.15 -7.87
CA LEU A 134 -7.68 11.39 -9.30
C LEU A 134 -8.65 10.41 -9.97
N VAL A 135 -8.55 9.12 -9.68
CA VAL A 135 -9.50 8.10 -10.14
C VAL A 135 -10.90 8.41 -9.59
N GLY A 136 -11.01 8.78 -8.32
CA GLY A 136 -12.29 9.12 -7.68
C GLY A 136 -12.97 10.37 -8.27
N GLU A 137 -12.21 11.38 -8.68
CA GLU A 137 -12.72 12.63 -9.26
C GLU A 137 -13.05 12.52 -10.75
N THR A 138 -12.43 11.58 -11.47
CA THR A 138 -12.59 11.46 -12.93
C THR A 138 -13.59 10.38 -13.33
N PHE A 139 -13.69 9.28 -12.62
CA PHE A 139 -14.58 8.18 -13.00
C PHE A 139 -16.04 8.43 -12.63
N PRO A 140 -17.00 7.96 -13.48
CA PRO A 140 -18.43 8.02 -13.21
C PRO A 140 -18.78 7.36 -11.87
N ALA A 141 -19.69 7.98 -11.10
CA ALA A 141 -20.04 7.53 -9.74
C ALA A 141 -20.45 6.04 -9.67
N ARG A 142 -21.15 5.54 -10.72
CA ARG A 142 -21.61 4.14 -10.81
C ARG A 142 -20.48 3.11 -10.92
N MET A 143 -19.30 3.51 -11.40
CA MET A 143 -18.17 2.62 -11.71
C MET A 143 -16.94 2.90 -10.82
N ARG A 144 -16.95 4.01 -10.10
CA ARG A 144 -15.82 4.51 -9.29
C ARG A 144 -15.24 3.45 -8.35
N GLY A 145 -16.08 2.70 -7.64
CA GLY A 145 -15.65 1.64 -6.75
C GLY A 145 -14.89 0.51 -7.45
N ARG A 146 -15.36 0.09 -8.63
CA ARG A 146 -14.70 -0.96 -9.43
C ARG A 146 -13.32 -0.53 -9.91
N PHE A 147 -13.19 0.69 -10.39
CA PHE A 147 -11.91 1.20 -10.89
C PHE A 147 -10.93 1.54 -9.76
N ALA A 148 -11.44 1.98 -8.60
CA ALA A 148 -10.63 2.11 -7.39
C ALA A 148 -10.08 0.74 -6.92
N ALA A 149 -10.87 -0.32 -6.99
CA ALA A 149 -10.43 -1.68 -6.69
C ALA A 149 -9.37 -2.19 -7.70
N VAL A 150 -9.57 -1.91 -9.00
CA VAL A 150 -8.56 -2.22 -10.03
C VAL A 150 -7.25 -1.51 -9.72
N MET A 151 -7.28 -0.23 -9.34
CA MET A 151 -6.06 0.50 -8.95
C MET A 151 -5.33 -0.20 -7.79
N GLN A 152 -6.04 -0.72 -6.81
CA GLN A 152 -5.45 -1.41 -5.66
C GLN A 152 -4.70 -2.70 -6.04
N THR A 153 -5.02 -3.35 -7.16
CA THR A 153 -4.27 -4.54 -7.63
C THR A 153 -2.82 -4.24 -8.01
N GLY A 154 -2.45 -2.97 -8.16
CA GLY A 154 -1.05 -2.56 -8.33
C GLY A 154 -0.16 -3.02 -7.18
N ALA A 155 -0.67 -3.06 -5.94
CA ALA A 155 0.12 -3.44 -4.77
C ALA A 155 0.65 -4.90 -4.85
N PRO A 156 -0.18 -5.96 -4.98
CA PRO A 156 0.33 -7.32 -5.09
C PRO A 156 1.21 -7.53 -6.32
N LEU A 157 0.92 -6.85 -7.43
CA LEU A 157 1.76 -6.93 -8.63
C LEU A 157 3.12 -6.22 -8.43
N GLY A 158 3.15 -5.09 -7.72
CA GLY A 158 4.40 -4.43 -7.33
C GLY A 158 5.28 -5.34 -6.46
N ILE A 159 4.69 -6.04 -5.49
CA ILE A 159 5.41 -7.03 -4.68
C ILE A 159 5.89 -8.21 -5.53
N ALA A 160 5.10 -8.67 -6.50
CA ALA A 160 5.52 -9.72 -7.42
C ALA A 160 6.74 -9.28 -8.26
N VAL A 161 6.75 -8.05 -8.76
CA VAL A 161 7.92 -7.48 -9.45
C VAL A 161 9.13 -7.39 -8.52
N ALA A 162 8.96 -6.94 -7.27
CA ALA A 162 10.02 -6.92 -6.26
C ALA A 162 10.58 -8.32 -5.98
N SER A 163 9.70 -9.34 -5.97
CA SER A 163 10.08 -10.75 -5.77
C SER A 163 10.96 -11.28 -6.92
N VAL A 164 10.64 -10.87 -8.15
CA VAL A 164 11.45 -11.23 -9.32
C VAL A 164 12.79 -10.50 -9.30
N ILE A 165 12.80 -9.20 -9.04
CA ILE A 165 14.04 -8.41 -9.01
C ILE A 165 14.93 -8.87 -7.85
N GLY A 166 14.40 -8.94 -6.63
CA GLY A 166 15.18 -9.35 -5.46
C GLY A 166 15.53 -10.82 -5.41
N GLY A 167 14.67 -11.69 -6.00
CA GLY A 167 14.90 -13.14 -5.98
C GLY A 167 15.79 -13.66 -7.10
N PHE A 168 15.82 -13.00 -8.25
CA PHE A 168 16.52 -13.49 -9.45
C PHE A 168 17.51 -12.47 -10.02
N VAL A 169 17.14 -11.19 -10.12
CA VAL A 169 18.02 -10.19 -10.73
C VAL A 169 19.16 -9.83 -9.77
N GLU A 170 18.89 -9.66 -8.48
CA GLU A 170 19.92 -9.40 -7.47
C GLU A 170 21.01 -10.47 -7.48
N PRO A 171 20.71 -11.78 -7.37
CA PRO A 171 21.75 -12.82 -7.42
C PRO A 171 22.49 -12.88 -8.76
N ALA A 172 21.81 -12.62 -9.88
CA ALA A 172 22.44 -12.59 -11.20
C ALA A 172 23.45 -11.44 -11.30
N LEU A 173 23.09 -10.24 -10.82
CA LEU A 173 24.01 -9.09 -10.78
C LEU A 173 25.16 -9.33 -9.81
N ALA A 174 24.89 -9.93 -8.63
CA ALA A 174 25.92 -10.28 -7.66
C ALA A 174 26.93 -11.28 -8.20
N ASN A 175 26.48 -12.28 -8.97
CA ASN A 175 27.35 -13.24 -9.63
C ASN A 175 28.17 -12.63 -10.77
N ALA A 176 27.60 -11.71 -11.54
CA ALA A 176 28.26 -11.10 -12.69
C ALA A 176 29.27 -9.99 -12.31
N PHE A 177 28.93 -9.18 -11.31
CA PHE A 177 29.66 -7.94 -10.98
C PHE A 177 30.18 -7.89 -9.54
N GLY A 178 29.90 -8.91 -8.74
CA GLY A 178 30.26 -8.99 -7.33
C GLY A 178 29.11 -8.68 -6.36
N PRO A 179 29.20 -9.19 -5.10
CA PRO A 179 28.11 -9.15 -4.12
C PRO A 179 27.60 -7.72 -3.81
N GLU A 180 28.47 -6.72 -3.86
CA GLU A 180 28.09 -5.33 -3.61
C GLU A 180 27.21 -4.76 -4.72
N TRP A 181 27.44 -5.17 -5.96
CA TRP A 181 26.72 -4.67 -7.12
C TRP A 181 25.33 -5.34 -7.29
N GLY A 182 25.10 -6.50 -6.68
CA GLY A 182 23.80 -7.14 -6.69
C GLY A 182 22.70 -6.22 -6.19
N TRP A 183 22.75 -5.84 -4.94
CA TRP A 183 21.73 -4.99 -4.34
C TRP A 183 21.76 -3.53 -4.85
N ARG A 184 22.96 -2.98 -5.16
CA ARG A 184 23.08 -1.63 -5.75
C ARG A 184 22.43 -1.56 -7.11
N GLY A 185 22.66 -2.56 -7.98
CA GLY A 185 22.06 -2.65 -9.30
C GLY A 185 20.53 -2.69 -9.25
N CYS A 186 19.95 -3.37 -8.26
CA CYS A 186 18.51 -3.38 -8.06
C CYS A 186 17.95 -1.97 -7.77
N PHE A 187 18.65 -1.15 -6.98
CA PHE A 187 18.25 0.23 -6.75
C PHE A 187 18.44 1.12 -8.01
N PHE A 188 19.43 0.86 -8.82
CA PHE A 188 19.58 1.58 -10.11
C PHE A 188 18.45 1.25 -11.09
N ILE A 189 17.97 0.01 -11.11
CA ILE A 189 16.78 -0.39 -11.88
C ILE A 189 15.54 0.36 -11.37
N SER A 190 15.46 0.62 -10.06
CA SER A 190 14.33 1.34 -9.43
C SER A 190 14.20 2.81 -9.83
N VAL A 191 15.05 3.33 -10.71
CA VAL A 191 14.84 4.63 -11.35
C VAL A 191 13.82 4.57 -12.50
N ALA A 192 13.56 3.39 -13.04
CA ALA A 192 12.66 3.22 -14.19
C ALA A 192 11.26 3.86 -14.01
N PRO A 193 10.62 3.88 -12.81
CA PRO A 193 9.39 4.63 -12.59
C PRO A 193 9.46 6.12 -12.94
N ALA A 194 10.62 6.74 -12.85
CA ALA A 194 10.79 8.16 -13.26
C ALA A 194 10.41 8.38 -14.74
N LEU A 195 10.54 7.36 -15.61
CA LEU A 195 10.07 7.43 -17.00
C LEU A 195 8.55 7.58 -17.11
N LEU A 196 7.80 7.04 -16.15
CA LEU A 196 6.35 7.19 -16.07
C LEU A 196 5.96 8.67 -15.91
N VAL A 197 6.78 9.48 -15.24
CA VAL A 197 6.53 10.92 -15.08
C VAL A 197 6.47 11.63 -16.43
N VAL A 198 7.33 11.25 -17.36
CA VAL A 198 7.31 11.83 -18.71
C VAL A 198 5.99 11.53 -19.40
N LEU A 199 5.49 10.29 -19.27
CA LEU A 199 4.21 9.86 -19.83
C LEU A 199 3.05 10.59 -19.17
N ILE A 200 3.05 10.69 -17.83
CA ILE A 200 2.02 11.42 -17.06
C ILE A 200 1.97 12.87 -17.50
N ARG A 201 3.11 13.55 -17.52
CA ARG A 201 3.17 14.97 -17.91
C ARG A 201 2.68 15.20 -19.33
N ARG A 202 3.01 14.31 -20.25
CA ARG A 202 2.67 14.45 -21.69
C ARG A 202 1.21 14.12 -22.00
N HIS A 203 0.63 13.10 -21.38
CA HIS A 203 -0.63 12.52 -21.83
C HIS A 203 -1.77 12.62 -20.82
N MET A 204 -1.48 12.71 -19.52
CA MET A 204 -2.49 12.71 -18.46
C MET A 204 -3.10 14.10 -18.29
N PRO A 205 -4.43 14.27 -18.34
CA PRO A 205 -5.07 15.54 -18.00
C PRO A 205 -5.07 15.76 -16.49
N GLU A 206 -5.28 17.01 -16.05
CA GLU A 206 -5.58 17.34 -14.66
C GLU A 206 -7.04 17.01 -14.35
N SER A 207 -7.39 16.87 -13.06
CA SER A 207 -8.77 16.69 -12.60
C SER A 207 -9.64 17.90 -12.98
N ASP A 208 -10.67 17.66 -13.80
CA ASP A 208 -11.64 18.70 -14.14
C ASP A 208 -12.36 19.25 -12.88
N VAL A 209 -12.65 18.36 -11.91
CA VAL A 209 -13.27 18.73 -10.62
C VAL A 209 -12.37 19.67 -9.82
N TRP A 210 -11.05 19.40 -9.79
CA TRP A 210 -10.10 20.26 -9.13
C TRP A 210 -9.99 21.62 -9.82
N LEU A 211 -9.94 21.63 -11.17
CA LEU A 211 -9.88 22.86 -11.96
C LEU A 211 -11.11 23.74 -11.70
N GLU A 212 -12.29 23.15 -11.63
CA GLU A 212 -13.53 23.86 -11.35
C GLU A 212 -13.58 24.42 -9.92
N ARG A 213 -13.20 23.60 -8.91
CA ARG A 213 -13.06 24.07 -7.52
C ARG A 213 -12.08 25.23 -7.42
N LYS A 214 -10.95 25.18 -8.10
CA LYS A 214 -9.95 26.25 -8.11
C LYS A 214 -10.50 27.56 -8.68
N ARG A 215 -11.44 27.48 -9.62
CA ARG A 215 -12.13 28.65 -10.20
C ARG A 215 -13.19 29.24 -9.26
N LEU A 216 -13.85 28.39 -8.47
CA LEU A 216 -14.95 28.76 -7.57
C LEU A 216 -14.51 29.01 -6.14
N ALA A 217 -13.22 28.84 -5.80
CA ALA A 217 -12.71 28.91 -4.43
C ALA A 217 -13.01 30.25 -3.76
N THR A 218 -13.92 30.22 -2.78
CA THR A 218 -14.15 31.26 -1.79
C THR A 218 -13.34 30.99 -0.51
N PRO A 219 -12.82 32.01 0.18
CA PRO A 219 -11.83 31.88 1.27
C PRO A 219 -12.30 31.24 2.58
N GLN A 220 -13.54 30.80 2.72
CA GLN A 220 -14.12 30.39 4.01
C GLN A 220 -14.72 28.98 4.00
N GLU A 221 -13.87 27.93 4.05
CA GLU A 221 -14.34 26.63 4.56
C GLU A 221 -13.67 26.33 5.90
N THR A 222 -14.51 26.17 6.93
CA THR A 222 -14.11 25.70 8.27
C THR A 222 -13.29 24.41 8.09
N SER A 223 -12.10 24.35 8.70
CA SER A 223 -11.20 23.18 8.60
C SER A 223 -11.98 21.88 8.78
N GLN A 224 -11.99 21.03 7.75
CA GLN A 224 -12.66 19.73 7.75
C GLN A 224 -12.15 18.85 8.90
N VAL A 225 -10.86 18.98 9.24
CA VAL A 225 -10.22 18.31 10.37
C VAL A 225 -10.86 18.75 11.71
N LYS A 226 -11.07 20.06 11.88
CA LYS A 226 -11.73 20.57 13.09
C LYS A 226 -13.14 20.01 13.22
N PHE A 227 -13.93 20.01 12.15
CA PHE A 227 -15.28 19.44 12.14
C PHE A 227 -15.29 17.95 12.46
N LEU A 228 -14.37 17.16 11.88
CA LEU A 228 -14.22 15.72 12.16
C LEU A 228 -13.93 15.45 13.64
N LEU A 229 -13.06 16.25 14.26
CA LEU A 229 -12.62 16.02 15.64
C LEU A 229 -13.58 16.59 16.69
N THR A 230 -14.35 17.64 16.34
CA THR A 230 -15.29 18.29 17.27
C THR A 230 -16.67 17.63 17.31
N THR A 231 -17.07 16.87 16.26
CA THR A 231 -18.33 16.13 16.22
C THR A 231 -18.17 14.76 16.88
N PRO A 232 -18.82 14.47 18.03
CA PRO A 232 -18.58 13.26 18.82
C PRO A 232 -18.75 11.96 18.04
N ASP A 233 -19.82 11.83 17.24
CA ASP A 233 -20.11 10.63 16.46
C ASP A 233 -19.08 10.42 15.35
N LEU A 234 -18.67 11.48 14.65
CA LEU A 234 -17.64 11.40 13.61
C LEU A 234 -16.27 11.05 14.20
N ARG A 235 -15.94 11.67 15.34
CA ARG A 235 -14.71 11.34 16.07
C ARG A 235 -14.68 9.86 16.49
N ARG A 236 -15.80 9.33 17.02
CA ARG A 236 -15.91 7.92 17.39
C ARG A 236 -15.71 7.02 16.17
N LEU A 237 -16.41 7.28 15.07
CA LEU A 237 -16.29 6.50 13.83
C LEU A 237 -14.86 6.58 13.28
N PHE A 238 -14.22 7.74 13.34
CA PHE A 238 -12.84 7.94 12.92
C PHE A 238 -11.87 7.10 13.76
N LEU A 239 -11.99 7.15 15.09
CA LEU A 239 -11.12 6.37 15.98
C LEU A 239 -11.31 4.86 15.80
N VAL A 240 -12.55 4.40 15.67
CA VAL A 240 -12.83 2.96 15.40
C VAL A 240 -12.28 2.54 14.04
N GLY A 241 -12.46 3.36 13.01
CA GLY A 241 -11.88 3.13 11.67
C GLY A 241 -10.35 3.17 11.67
N LEU A 242 -9.75 4.08 12.45
CA LEU A 242 -8.29 4.16 12.61
C LEU A 242 -7.73 2.88 13.26
N VAL A 243 -8.38 2.35 14.30
CA VAL A 243 -7.96 1.09 14.93
C VAL A 243 -8.08 -0.08 13.94
N LEU A 244 -9.19 -0.15 13.17
CA LEU A 244 -9.34 -1.16 12.11
C LEU A 244 -8.19 -1.09 11.12
N ALA A 245 -7.89 0.11 10.60
CA ALA A 245 -6.81 0.30 9.65
C ALA A 245 -5.43 -0.03 10.28
N THR A 246 -5.21 0.34 11.55
CA THR A 246 -3.95 0.07 12.24
C THR A 246 -3.72 -1.43 12.43
N THR A 247 -4.73 -2.18 12.88
CA THR A 247 -4.61 -3.63 13.10
C THR A 247 -4.42 -4.39 11.79
N ASP A 248 -5.17 -4.03 10.75
CA ASP A 248 -5.05 -4.65 9.43
C ASP A 248 -3.68 -4.33 8.78
N MET A 249 -3.24 -3.07 8.84
CA MET A 249 -1.90 -2.70 8.39
C MET A 249 -0.79 -3.36 9.21
N SER A 250 -1.00 -3.56 10.51
CA SER A 250 -0.04 -4.31 11.33
C SER A 250 0.05 -5.76 10.84
N ALA A 251 -1.07 -6.44 10.59
CA ALA A 251 -1.05 -7.78 10.00
C ALA A 251 -0.24 -7.80 8.69
N TYR A 252 -0.43 -6.81 7.82
CA TYR A 252 0.25 -6.71 6.54
C TYR A 252 1.76 -6.49 6.70
N TRP A 253 2.18 -5.47 7.46
CA TRP A 253 3.58 -5.12 7.58
C TRP A 253 4.38 -6.12 8.43
N PHE A 254 3.76 -6.76 9.45
CA PHE A 254 4.37 -7.91 10.14
C PHE A 254 4.57 -9.10 9.19
N THR A 255 3.66 -9.32 8.25
CA THR A 255 3.81 -10.36 7.24
C THR A 255 4.96 -10.05 6.28
N TYR A 256 4.93 -8.90 5.63
CA TYR A 256 5.76 -8.66 4.43
C TYR A 256 7.11 -8.02 4.70
N SER A 257 7.32 -7.34 5.84
CA SER A 257 8.60 -6.67 6.12
C SER A 257 9.78 -7.64 6.21
N TRP A 258 9.55 -8.83 6.78
CA TRP A 258 10.59 -9.81 7.01
C TRP A 258 10.34 -11.17 6.35
N MET A 259 9.24 -11.35 5.65
CA MET A 259 8.90 -12.64 5.01
C MET A 259 9.98 -13.13 4.03
N PRO A 260 10.55 -12.31 3.14
CA PRO A 260 11.62 -12.78 2.24
C PRO A 260 12.83 -13.31 3.02
N ARG A 261 13.24 -12.61 4.07
CA ARG A 261 14.34 -13.05 4.94
C ARG A 261 14.00 -14.33 5.68
N TYR A 262 12.80 -14.44 6.24
CA TYR A 262 12.31 -15.63 6.93
C TYR A 262 12.35 -16.86 6.02
N LEU A 263 11.84 -16.73 4.81
CA LEU A 263 11.85 -17.82 3.82
C LEU A 263 13.27 -18.22 3.42
N TYR A 264 14.18 -17.26 3.27
CA TYR A 264 15.58 -17.52 2.97
C TYR A 264 16.28 -18.26 4.11
N GLU A 265 16.16 -17.80 5.35
CA GLU A 265 16.82 -18.38 6.52
C GLU A 265 16.29 -19.79 6.86
N HIS A 266 14.96 -19.99 6.82
CA HIS A 266 14.35 -21.28 7.17
C HIS A 266 14.37 -22.31 6.05
N LEU A 267 14.32 -21.88 4.79
CA LEU A 267 14.41 -22.81 3.67
C LEU A 267 15.84 -23.31 3.44
N GLY A 268 16.84 -22.68 4.05
CA GLY A 268 18.26 -22.98 3.79
C GLY A 268 18.60 -22.87 2.30
N SER A 269 17.90 -21.98 1.58
CA SER A 269 17.79 -22.02 0.13
C SER A 269 18.13 -20.67 -0.52
N SER A 270 18.23 -20.67 -1.84
CA SER A 270 18.55 -19.47 -2.61
C SER A 270 17.45 -18.40 -2.48
N MET A 271 17.82 -17.13 -2.66
CA MET A 271 16.87 -16.00 -2.76
C MET A 271 15.81 -16.24 -3.83
N GLY A 272 16.14 -16.98 -4.90
CA GLY A 272 15.19 -17.37 -5.93
C GLY A 272 14.02 -18.21 -5.41
N ARG A 273 14.25 -19.16 -4.49
CA ARG A 273 13.15 -19.92 -3.88
C ARG A 273 12.28 -19.03 -3.00
N ALA A 274 12.89 -18.13 -2.22
CA ALA A 274 12.12 -17.13 -1.45
C ALA A 274 11.27 -16.26 -2.38
N GLY A 275 11.82 -15.84 -3.52
CA GLY A 275 11.09 -15.11 -4.57
C GLY A 275 9.89 -15.89 -5.11
N ILE A 276 10.04 -17.18 -5.41
CA ILE A 276 8.94 -18.06 -5.88
C ILE A 276 7.82 -18.12 -4.82
N TRP A 277 8.16 -18.32 -3.54
CA TRP A 277 7.16 -18.37 -2.48
C TRP A 277 6.42 -17.04 -2.34
N MET A 278 7.14 -15.92 -2.48
CA MET A 278 6.51 -14.61 -2.50
C MET A 278 5.58 -14.43 -3.71
N LEU A 279 5.93 -14.94 -4.90
CA LEU A 279 5.05 -14.91 -6.07
C LEU A 279 3.76 -15.71 -5.84
N VAL A 280 3.84 -16.89 -5.21
CA VAL A 280 2.65 -17.66 -4.80
C VAL A 280 1.77 -16.84 -3.88
N THR A 281 2.36 -16.17 -2.90
CA THR A 281 1.63 -15.29 -1.97
C THR A 281 0.95 -14.15 -2.72
N GLN A 282 1.64 -13.50 -3.66
CA GLN A 282 1.05 -12.39 -4.43
C GLN A 282 -0.05 -12.84 -5.40
N THR A 283 0.03 -14.06 -5.92
CA THR A 283 -1.09 -14.65 -6.70
C THR A 283 -2.33 -14.80 -5.82
N GLY A 284 -2.16 -15.31 -4.60
CA GLY A 284 -3.23 -15.33 -3.60
C GLY A 284 -3.75 -13.92 -3.29
N GLY A 285 -2.86 -12.95 -3.13
CA GLY A 285 -3.20 -11.54 -2.87
C GLY A 285 -4.05 -10.93 -3.98
N ALA A 286 -3.64 -11.09 -5.24
CA ALA A 286 -4.40 -10.56 -6.39
C ALA A 286 -5.83 -11.13 -6.43
N LEU A 287 -5.97 -12.45 -6.22
CA LEU A 287 -7.29 -13.10 -6.14
C LEU A 287 -8.06 -12.66 -4.91
N GLY A 288 -7.39 -12.45 -3.77
CA GLY A 288 -7.97 -11.92 -2.55
C GLY A 288 -8.58 -10.52 -2.75
N TYR A 289 -7.84 -9.61 -3.37
CA TYR A 289 -8.32 -8.26 -3.69
C TYR A 289 -9.55 -8.29 -4.59
N LEU A 290 -9.55 -9.12 -5.64
CA LEU A 290 -10.68 -9.23 -6.56
C LEU A 290 -11.90 -9.88 -5.91
N SER A 291 -11.70 -10.98 -5.18
CA SER A 291 -12.80 -11.75 -4.60
C SER A 291 -13.40 -11.09 -3.35
N PHE A 292 -12.63 -10.31 -2.59
CA PHE A 292 -13.13 -9.61 -1.41
C PHE A 292 -14.33 -8.72 -1.74
N GLY A 293 -14.27 -7.94 -2.82
CA GLY A 293 -15.38 -7.08 -3.24
C GLY A 293 -16.66 -7.86 -3.48
N VAL A 294 -16.56 -9.01 -4.14
CA VAL A 294 -17.71 -9.89 -4.42
C VAL A 294 -18.30 -10.44 -3.12
N VAL A 295 -17.45 -10.93 -2.21
CA VAL A 295 -17.90 -11.47 -0.92
C VAL A 295 -18.51 -10.36 -0.05
N ALA A 296 -17.90 -9.16 -0.05
CA ALA A 296 -18.38 -8.00 0.70
C ALA A 296 -19.75 -7.51 0.20
N ASP A 297 -19.99 -7.56 -1.10
CA ASP A 297 -21.30 -7.21 -1.68
C ASP A 297 -22.35 -8.26 -1.42
N TRP A 298 -21.96 -9.56 -1.38
CA TRP A 298 -22.89 -10.67 -1.16
C TRP A 298 -23.22 -10.90 0.31
N LYS A 299 -22.21 -10.94 1.20
CA LYS A 299 -22.35 -11.31 2.62
C LYS A 299 -22.33 -10.12 3.59
N GLY A 300 -21.90 -8.96 3.14
CA GLY A 300 -21.69 -7.76 3.97
C GLY A 300 -20.22 -7.51 4.28
N ARG A 301 -19.93 -6.25 4.66
CA ARG A 301 -18.55 -5.78 4.87
C ARG A 301 -17.90 -6.47 6.07
N ARG A 302 -18.63 -6.61 7.17
CA ARG A 302 -18.16 -7.25 8.41
C ARG A 302 -17.79 -8.71 8.18
N VAL A 303 -18.67 -9.46 7.53
CA VAL A 303 -18.47 -10.89 7.25
C VAL A 303 -17.27 -11.10 6.32
N ALA A 304 -17.12 -10.28 5.28
CA ALA A 304 -15.99 -10.35 4.38
C ALA A 304 -14.67 -10.13 5.14
N TYR A 305 -14.53 -9.05 5.91
CA TYR A 305 -13.34 -8.81 6.74
C TYR A 305 -13.02 -10.00 7.64
N THR A 306 -14.02 -10.57 8.32
CA THR A 306 -13.81 -11.72 9.21
C THR A 306 -13.30 -12.94 8.45
N ILE A 307 -13.91 -13.29 7.31
CA ILE A 307 -13.48 -14.45 6.50
C ILE A 307 -12.03 -14.30 6.06
N TYR A 308 -11.69 -13.16 5.46
CA TYR A 308 -10.33 -12.94 4.95
C TYR A 308 -9.29 -12.84 6.07
N SER A 309 -9.64 -12.24 7.21
CA SER A 309 -8.79 -12.21 8.41
C SER A 309 -8.50 -13.61 8.95
N VAL A 310 -9.50 -14.48 9.03
CA VAL A 310 -9.33 -15.87 9.50
C VAL A 310 -8.46 -16.66 8.50
N VAL A 311 -8.74 -16.53 7.20
CA VAL A 311 -7.93 -17.18 6.15
C VAL A 311 -6.48 -16.76 6.25
N TRP A 312 -6.24 -15.45 6.44
CA TRP A 312 -4.89 -14.90 6.62
C TRP A 312 -4.18 -15.48 7.84
N ALA A 313 -4.86 -15.47 8.98
CA ALA A 313 -4.31 -16.00 10.23
C ALA A 313 -3.98 -17.49 10.13
N ILE A 314 -4.85 -18.32 9.52
CA ILE A 314 -4.59 -19.74 9.28
C ILE A 314 -3.32 -19.91 8.43
N GLY A 315 -3.20 -19.18 7.32
CA GLY A 315 -2.01 -19.24 6.47
C GLY A 315 -0.74 -18.86 7.22
N LEU A 316 -0.77 -17.76 7.99
CA LEU A 316 0.37 -17.27 8.76
C LEU A 316 0.80 -18.24 9.86
N PHE A 317 -0.11 -18.73 10.68
CA PHE A 317 0.22 -19.69 11.75
C PHE A 317 0.74 -21.00 11.17
N ALA A 318 0.19 -21.48 10.06
CA ALA A 318 0.71 -22.65 9.38
C ALA A 318 2.17 -22.44 8.93
N VAL A 319 2.45 -21.34 8.25
CA VAL A 319 3.77 -21.04 7.71
C VAL A 319 4.80 -20.74 8.80
N THR A 320 4.39 -20.13 9.92
CA THR A 320 5.34 -19.73 10.97
C THR A 320 5.56 -20.77 12.06
N TRP A 321 4.54 -21.55 12.42
CA TRP A 321 4.63 -22.52 13.52
C TRP A 321 4.84 -23.96 13.05
N PHE A 322 4.35 -24.31 11.86
CA PHE A 322 4.38 -25.68 11.34
C PHE A 322 5.30 -25.84 10.14
N TRP A 323 6.26 -24.91 9.96
CA TRP A 323 7.15 -24.92 8.80
C TRP A 323 7.88 -26.26 8.61
N GLY A 324 8.38 -26.89 9.70
CA GLY A 324 9.06 -28.16 9.63
C GLY A 324 8.21 -29.29 9.01
N ALA A 325 6.90 -29.30 9.32
CA ALA A 325 5.96 -30.24 8.70
C ALA A 325 5.64 -29.86 7.24
N LEU A 326 5.48 -28.55 6.97
CA LEU A 326 5.17 -28.07 5.63
C LEU A 326 6.31 -28.31 4.64
N ALA A 327 7.56 -28.21 5.08
CA ALA A 327 8.74 -28.43 4.24
C ALA A 327 8.77 -29.87 3.63
N VAL A 328 8.16 -30.84 4.30
CA VAL A 328 8.01 -32.21 3.82
C VAL A 328 6.92 -32.32 2.73
N TYR A 329 5.93 -31.42 2.73
CA TYR A 329 4.79 -31.45 1.83
C TYR A 329 4.69 -30.15 1.01
N PRO A 330 5.40 -30.03 -0.13
CA PRO A 330 5.44 -28.80 -0.93
C PRO A 330 4.07 -28.27 -1.34
N ALA A 331 3.11 -29.15 -1.61
CA ALA A 331 1.75 -28.76 -1.97
C ALA A 331 1.03 -28.01 -0.84
N LEU A 332 1.24 -28.41 0.43
CA LEU A 332 0.70 -27.71 1.59
C LEU A 332 1.39 -26.37 1.78
N THR A 333 2.69 -26.27 1.54
CA THR A 333 3.41 -25.00 1.58
C THR A 333 2.86 -24.02 0.55
N VAL A 334 2.64 -24.47 -0.70
CA VAL A 334 2.00 -23.67 -1.75
C VAL A 334 0.61 -23.18 -1.28
N LEU A 335 -0.21 -24.08 -0.74
CA LEU A 335 -1.56 -23.76 -0.26
C LEU A 335 -1.51 -22.69 0.82
N PHE A 336 -0.70 -22.86 1.87
CA PHE A 336 -0.68 -21.92 2.99
C PHE A 336 -0.04 -20.59 2.63
N MET A 337 0.99 -20.57 1.78
CA MET A 337 1.53 -19.31 1.23
C MET A 337 0.49 -18.58 0.37
N PHE A 338 -0.28 -19.32 -0.43
CA PHE A 338 -1.40 -18.75 -1.18
C PHE A 338 -2.48 -18.17 -0.24
N LEU A 339 -2.83 -18.87 0.85
CA LEU A 339 -3.80 -18.37 1.84
C LEU A 339 -3.31 -17.13 2.57
N VAL A 340 -2.01 -17.02 2.88
CA VAL A 340 -1.41 -15.79 3.40
C VAL A 340 -1.71 -14.61 2.47
N GLY A 341 -1.49 -14.80 1.16
CA GLY A 341 -1.80 -13.78 0.17
C GLY A 341 -3.30 -13.49 0.08
N LEU A 342 -4.13 -14.53 -0.07
CA LEU A 342 -5.58 -14.40 -0.23
C LEU A 342 -6.21 -13.59 0.92
N GLY A 343 -5.75 -13.80 2.15
CA GLY A 343 -6.21 -13.07 3.32
C GLY A 343 -5.97 -11.56 3.25
N THR A 344 -4.93 -11.10 2.52
CA THR A 344 -4.67 -9.66 2.33
C THR A 344 -5.75 -8.93 1.53
N GLY A 345 -6.74 -9.66 0.99
CA GLY A 345 -7.92 -9.10 0.33
C GLY A 345 -8.64 -8.03 1.15
N ASN A 346 -8.50 -8.04 2.49
CA ASN A 346 -9.00 -7.00 3.39
C ASN A 346 -8.65 -5.57 2.93
N TYR A 347 -7.49 -5.36 2.33
CA TYR A 347 -7.07 -4.05 1.81
C TYR A 347 -8.03 -3.46 0.78
N SER A 348 -8.76 -4.28 0.02
CA SER A 348 -9.81 -3.82 -0.90
C SER A 348 -11.01 -3.24 -0.16
N GLY A 349 -11.18 -3.54 1.12
CA GLY A 349 -12.30 -3.09 1.94
C GLY A 349 -12.19 -1.64 2.42
N TYR A 350 -11.01 -1.04 2.44
CA TYR A 350 -10.83 0.33 2.96
C TYR A 350 -11.67 1.37 2.20
N GLY A 351 -11.62 1.34 0.87
CA GLY A 351 -12.39 2.25 0.04
C GLY A 351 -13.88 2.19 0.35
N PRO A 352 -14.53 1.03 0.17
CA PRO A 352 -15.94 0.86 0.46
C PRO A 352 -16.32 1.23 1.91
N ILE A 353 -15.70 0.61 2.93
CA ILE A 353 -16.13 0.80 4.31
C ILE A 353 -15.99 2.26 4.76
N PHE A 354 -14.86 2.90 4.45
CA PHE A 354 -14.62 4.29 4.87
C PHE A 354 -15.48 5.29 4.09
N SER A 355 -15.73 5.05 2.79
CA SER A 355 -16.61 5.91 2.01
C SER A 355 -18.07 5.83 2.46
N GLU A 356 -18.49 4.68 3.00
CA GLU A 356 -19.85 4.41 3.44
C GLU A 356 -20.12 4.89 4.87
N ILE A 357 -19.10 4.95 5.76
CA ILE A 357 -19.27 5.40 7.16
C ILE A 357 -19.11 6.92 7.33
N PHE A 358 -18.31 7.57 6.50
CA PHE A 358 -18.06 9.02 6.63
C PHE A 358 -18.96 9.85 5.70
N PRO A 359 -19.56 10.95 6.22
CA PRO A 359 -20.34 11.88 5.40
C PRO A 359 -19.44 12.56 4.36
N THR A 360 -20.04 12.93 3.22
CA THR A 360 -19.33 13.49 2.06
C THR A 360 -18.43 14.68 2.41
N ARG A 361 -18.84 15.51 3.34
CA ARG A 361 -18.11 16.71 3.78
C ARG A 361 -16.71 16.41 4.31
N VAL A 362 -16.53 15.29 5.06
CA VAL A 362 -15.25 14.95 5.72
C VAL A 362 -14.65 13.64 5.23
N ARG A 363 -15.30 12.96 4.28
CA ARG A 363 -14.94 11.62 3.82
C ARG A 363 -13.48 11.51 3.44
N ASN A 364 -13.01 12.33 2.50
CA ASN A 364 -11.64 12.24 2.00
C ASN A 364 -10.61 12.56 3.09
N THR A 365 -10.88 13.56 3.92
CA THR A 365 -10.00 13.90 5.05
C THR A 365 -9.93 12.76 6.06
N ALA A 366 -11.08 12.18 6.44
CA ALA A 366 -11.14 11.08 7.41
C ALA A 366 -10.47 9.81 6.88
N MET A 367 -10.75 9.44 5.63
CA MET A 367 -10.12 8.28 4.97
C MET A 367 -8.61 8.44 4.85
N GLY A 368 -8.15 9.57 4.32
CA GLY A 368 -6.73 9.86 4.16
C GLY A 368 -5.99 9.91 5.50
N ALA A 369 -6.57 10.57 6.51
CA ALA A 369 -5.99 10.64 7.84
C ALA A 369 -5.92 9.25 8.51
N ALA A 370 -7.01 8.47 8.47
CA ALA A 370 -7.02 7.12 9.06
C ALA A 370 -5.96 6.21 8.40
N PHE A 371 -5.89 6.22 7.07
CA PHE A 371 -4.93 5.41 6.32
C PHE A 371 -3.47 5.81 6.61
N ASN A 372 -3.16 7.10 6.55
CA ASN A 372 -1.77 7.57 6.74
C ASN A 372 -1.31 7.48 8.20
N LEU A 373 -2.18 7.73 9.18
CA LEU A 373 -1.85 7.55 10.59
C LEU A 373 -1.63 6.07 10.91
N ALA A 374 -2.50 5.17 10.43
CA ALA A 374 -2.32 3.73 10.58
C ALA A 374 -0.99 3.25 9.97
N ARG A 375 -0.61 3.81 8.81
CA ARG A 375 0.67 3.51 8.16
C ARG A 375 1.86 4.02 8.97
N GLY A 376 1.74 5.19 9.60
CA GLY A 376 2.77 5.76 10.48
C GLY A 376 3.06 4.90 11.70
N VAL A 377 2.03 4.29 12.30
CA VAL A 377 2.18 3.34 13.43
C VAL A 377 3.06 2.15 13.05
N GLN A 378 3.11 1.79 11.77
CA GLN A 378 3.93 0.67 11.31
C GLN A 378 5.45 0.92 11.38
N PHE A 379 5.88 2.12 11.76
CA PHE A 379 7.26 2.37 12.20
C PHE A 379 7.74 1.33 13.24
N PHE A 380 6.86 0.96 14.16
CA PHE A 380 7.20 0.03 15.24
C PHE A 380 7.21 -1.44 14.79
N THR A 381 6.55 -1.78 13.69
CA THR A 381 6.40 -3.18 13.24
C THR A 381 7.74 -3.92 13.09
N PRO A 382 8.72 -3.44 12.32
CA PRO A 382 10.00 -4.16 12.17
C PRO A 382 10.81 -4.20 13.47
N LEU A 383 10.67 -3.18 14.33
CA LEU A 383 11.34 -3.15 15.65
C LEU A 383 10.76 -4.23 16.57
N VAL A 384 9.43 -4.35 16.62
CA VAL A 384 8.73 -5.38 17.42
C VAL A 384 9.07 -6.78 16.92
N ILE A 385 9.08 -7.00 15.59
CA ILE A 385 9.48 -8.29 15.02
C ILE A 385 10.90 -8.66 15.48
N THR A 386 11.85 -7.74 15.37
CA THR A 386 13.23 -7.99 15.74
C THR A 386 13.35 -8.27 17.25
N LEU A 387 12.63 -7.54 18.09
CA LEU A 387 12.60 -7.76 19.54
C LEU A 387 12.04 -9.15 19.88
N VAL A 388 10.92 -9.55 19.29
CA VAL A 388 10.31 -10.87 19.53
C VAL A 388 11.17 -11.99 18.97
N ALA A 389 11.84 -11.74 17.83
CA ALA A 389 12.72 -12.70 17.20
C ALA A 389 13.93 -13.08 18.06
N THR A 390 14.38 -12.22 18.98
CA THR A 390 15.47 -12.57 19.92
C THR A 390 15.12 -13.75 20.83
N ARG A 391 13.82 -13.95 21.14
CA ARG A 391 13.34 -15.01 22.05
C ARG A 391 12.64 -16.15 21.34
N TYR A 392 11.88 -15.88 20.30
CA TYR A 392 11.00 -16.84 19.62
C TYR A 392 11.39 -17.09 18.15
N GLY A 393 12.54 -16.58 17.72
CA GLY A 393 12.95 -16.63 16.33
C GLY A 393 12.12 -15.71 15.42
N LEU A 394 12.54 -15.59 14.17
CA LEU A 394 11.90 -14.68 13.20
C LEU A 394 10.45 -15.10 12.89
N GLY A 395 10.17 -16.41 12.85
CA GLY A 395 8.81 -16.93 12.69
C GLY A 395 7.87 -16.50 13.81
N GLY A 396 8.35 -16.49 15.09
CA GLY A 396 7.58 -15.97 16.21
C GLY A 396 7.25 -14.48 16.08
N GLY A 397 8.20 -13.67 15.59
CA GLY A 397 7.93 -12.25 15.29
C GLY A 397 6.87 -12.06 14.22
N ILE A 398 6.96 -12.80 13.10
CA ILE A 398 6.02 -12.72 11.99
C ILE A 398 4.64 -13.27 12.38
N SER A 399 4.56 -14.29 13.27
CA SER A 399 3.28 -14.87 13.71
C SER A 399 2.35 -13.86 14.38
N LEU A 400 2.87 -12.75 14.92
CA LEU A 400 2.07 -11.65 15.45
C LEU A 400 1.10 -11.08 14.39
N ALA A 401 1.46 -11.16 13.10
CA ALA A 401 0.57 -10.78 12.01
C ALA A 401 -0.76 -11.56 12.03
N GLY A 402 -0.71 -12.86 12.37
CA GLY A 402 -1.91 -13.69 12.50
C GLY A 402 -2.84 -13.21 13.61
N PHE A 403 -2.29 -12.79 14.75
CA PHE A 403 -3.09 -12.21 15.83
C PHE A 403 -3.69 -10.86 15.44
N PHE A 404 -2.92 -9.98 14.78
CA PHE A 404 -3.45 -8.71 14.26
C PHE A 404 -4.56 -8.93 13.23
N ALA A 405 -4.42 -9.93 12.34
CA ALA A 405 -5.47 -10.29 11.40
C ALA A 405 -6.75 -10.73 12.13
N LEU A 406 -6.66 -11.58 13.16
CA LEU A 406 -7.81 -11.99 13.96
C LEU A 406 -8.45 -10.81 14.71
N ILE A 407 -7.64 -9.91 15.26
CA ILE A 407 -8.13 -8.68 15.91
C ILE A 407 -8.88 -7.83 14.88
N THR A 408 -8.37 -7.66 13.66
CA THR A 408 -9.06 -6.94 12.57
C THR A 408 -10.41 -7.56 12.26
N GLY A 409 -10.46 -8.89 12.10
CA GLY A 409 -11.70 -9.64 11.83
C GLY A 409 -12.75 -9.56 12.95
N ALA A 410 -12.30 -9.41 14.21
CA ALA A 410 -13.19 -9.17 15.35
C ALA A 410 -13.57 -7.67 15.47
N TRP A 411 -12.60 -6.77 15.30
CA TRP A 411 -12.82 -5.34 15.48
C TRP A 411 -13.78 -4.71 14.46
N VAL A 412 -13.84 -5.24 13.25
CA VAL A 412 -14.77 -4.76 12.21
C VAL A 412 -16.23 -4.78 12.67
N TRP A 413 -16.59 -5.62 13.63
CA TRP A 413 -17.95 -5.70 14.18
C TRP A 413 -18.34 -4.50 15.04
N THR A 414 -17.41 -3.67 15.46
CA THR A 414 -17.67 -2.40 16.15
C THR A 414 -18.11 -1.27 15.20
N LEU A 415 -17.85 -1.42 13.89
CA LEU A 415 -18.35 -0.51 12.86
C LEU A 415 -19.76 -0.89 12.44
N PRO A 416 -20.58 0.03 11.92
CA PRO A 416 -21.89 -0.30 11.37
C PRO A 416 -21.76 -1.17 10.11
N GLU A 417 -22.69 -2.09 9.87
CA GLU A 417 -22.81 -2.76 8.58
C GLU A 417 -23.34 -1.77 7.55
N THR A 418 -22.63 -1.67 6.43
CA THR A 418 -22.90 -0.64 5.41
C THR A 418 -23.35 -1.22 4.07
N ARG A 419 -23.56 -2.55 4.00
CA ARG A 419 -24.03 -3.23 2.80
C ARG A 419 -25.28 -2.58 2.23
N GLY A 420 -25.21 -2.18 0.95
CA GLY A 420 -26.36 -1.58 0.24
C GLY A 420 -26.71 -0.14 0.67
N ARG A 421 -25.90 0.49 1.54
CA ARG A 421 -26.11 1.88 1.94
C ARG A 421 -25.88 2.80 0.75
N LYS A 422 -26.93 3.55 0.38
CA LYS A 422 -26.80 4.61 -0.62
C LYS A 422 -25.99 5.75 -0.04
N ILE A 423 -24.92 6.12 -0.73
CA ILE A 423 -24.15 7.31 -0.40
C ILE A 423 -24.98 8.52 -0.87
N GLY A 424 -25.80 9.09 0.03
CA GLY A 424 -26.61 10.26 -0.26
C GLY A 424 -25.80 11.54 -0.14
N VAL A 425 -26.12 12.54 -0.96
CA VAL A 425 -25.77 13.93 -0.72
C VAL A 425 -26.64 14.36 0.47
N GLU A 426 -26.02 14.75 1.60
CA GLU A 426 -26.74 15.35 2.73
C GLU A 426 -27.47 16.58 2.21
N GLY A 427 -28.79 16.56 2.23
CA GLY A 427 -29.63 17.70 1.84
C GLY A 427 -30.69 17.42 0.77
N ARG A 428 -31.01 16.16 0.45
CA ARG A 428 -32.24 15.80 -0.28
C ARG A 428 -32.91 14.58 0.34
#